data_2c6766933339ac487a30588655726402
#
_entry.id   2c6766933339ac487a30588655726402
#
_cell.length_a   1.000
_cell.length_b   1.000
_cell.length_c   1.000
_cell.angle_alpha   90.00
_cell.angle_beta   90.00
_cell.angle_gamma   90.00
#
_symmetry.space_group_name_H-M   'P 1'
#
loop_
_entity.id
_entity.type
_entity.pdbx_description
1 polymer ?
#
loop_
_entity_poly.entity_id
_entity_poly.type
_entity_poly.pdbx_seq_one_letter_code
_entity_poly.pdbx_strand_id
1 'polypeptide(L)'
;DLCASRGLGDVYKRQPIDGLPPRIVPLRWIPEQEIHALAMVMELPFFHGECPHAAGAQRQTSRNIIAALETNTPGARHGLLHSLENIREIFSLSGGGNSDVKSCSVCGGVTSREVCQSCTMKSWLNEQI
;
A
#
# COMPACT_ATOMS: atom_id res chain seq x y z
N ASP A 1 -21.46 15.97 1.53
CA ASP A 1 -20.53 15.27 2.44
C ASP A 1 -20.05 13.94 1.87
N LEU A 2 -19.33 14.02 0.76
CA LEU A 2 -18.68 12.86 0.13
C LEU A 2 -17.48 12.32 0.92
N CYS A 3 -17.06 13.03 1.96
CA CYS A 3 -16.05 12.58 2.91
C CYS A 3 -16.54 11.56 3.95
N ALA A 4 -17.83 11.30 4.00
CA ALA A 4 -18.43 10.35 4.96
C ALA A 4 -18.52 8.92 4.42
N SER A 5 -18.06 8.63 3.20
CA SER A 5 -17.94 7.26 2.73
C SER A 5 -16.84 6.57 3.56
N ARG A 6 -17.20 5.56 4.30
CA ARG A 6 -16.32 4.80 5.22
C ARG A 6 -14.97 4.41 4.61
N GLY A 7 -14.89 4.25 3.29
CA GLY A 7 -13.67 3.89 2.58
C GLY A 7 -12.63 5.02 2.49
N LEU A 8 -13.02 6.23 2.16
CA LEU A 8 -12.10 7.35 1.97
C LEU A 8 -11.72 8.02 3.31
N GLY A 9 -12.68 8.19 4.23
CA GLY A 9 -12.41 8.79 5.53
C GLY A 9 -11.51 7.94 6.42
N ASP A 10 -11.60 6.63 6.32
CA ASP A 10 -10.82 5.70 7.13
C ASP A 10 -9.35 5.60 6.63
N VAL A 11 -9.13 5.70 5.33
CA VAL A 11 -7.77 5.78 4.76
C VAL A 11 -7.10 7.10 5.10
N TYR A 12 -7.85 8.20 5.15
CA TYR A 12 -7.34 9.51 5.51
C TYR A 12 -6.92 9.60 6.99
N LYS A 13 -7.65 8.94 7.88
CA LYS A 13 -7.36 8.89 9.32
C LYS A 13 -6.14 8.03 9.68
N ARG A 14 -5.65 7.21 8.76
CA ARG A 14 -4.63 6.19 9.05
C ARG A 14 -3.20 6.67 9.00
N GLN A 15 -2.92 7.88 8.54
CA GLN A 15 -1.56 8.42 8.49
C GLN A 15 -1.49 9.91 8.87
N PRO A 16 -1.81 10.27 10.11
CA PRO A 16 -1.37 11.56 10.61
C PRO A 16 0.11 11.45 11.01
N ILE A 17 0.98 11.34 10.02
CA ILE A 17 2.42 11.45 10.24
C ILE A 17 2.77 12.86 9.83
N ASP A 18 3.15 13.68 10.80
CA ASP A 18 3.59 15.05 10.55
C ASP A 18 4.72 15.07 9.52
N GLY A 19 4.58 15.90 8.51
CA GLY A 19 5.56 16.03 7.43
C GLY A 19 5.37 15.05 6.25
N LEU A 20 4.37 14.15 6.29
CA LEU A 20 4.03 13.32 5.14
C LEU A 20 2.64 13.67 4.58
N PRO A 21 2.49 13.74 3.25
CA PRO A 21 1.17 13.92 2.65
C PRO A 21 0.27 12.71 2.93
N PRO A 22 -1.03 12.91 3.11
CA PRO A 22 -1.97 11.82 3.31
C PRO A 22 -2.04 10.92 2.07
N ARG A 23 -2.07 9.62 2.31
CA ARG A 23 -2.16 8.62 1.24
C ARG A 23 -3.62 8.20 1.02
N ILE A 24 -4.11 8.37 -0.19
CA ILE A 24 -5.44 7.94 -0.61
C ILE A 24 -5.32 6.68 -1.49
N VAL A 25 -6.15 5.68 -1.24
CA VAL A 25 -6.20 4.42 -2.01
C VAL A 25 -7.65 4.17 -2.47
N PRO A 26 -8.15 4.94 -3.46
CA PRO A 26 -9.57 4.92 -3.84
C PRO A 26 -10.03 3.59 -4.42
N LEU A 27 -9.15 2.83 -5.07
CA LEU A 27 -9.46 1.56 -5.73
C LEU A 27 -9.18 0.32 -4.86
N ARG A 28 -9.00 0.51 -3.55
CA ARG A 28 -8.59 -0.56 -2.64
C ARG A 28 -9.53 -1.77 -2.63
N TRP A 29 -10.83 -1.52 -2.78
CA TRP A 29 -11.86 -2.54 -2.72
C TRP A 29 -12.17 -3.20 -4.05
N ILE A 30 -11.60 -2.68 -5.14
CA ILE A 30 -11.86 -3.17 -6.49
C ILE A 30 -10.71 -4.10 -6.90
N PRO A 31 -11.01 -5.35 -7.28
CA PRO A 31 -10.01 -6.27 -7.81
C PRO A 31 -9.32 -5.72 -9.05
N GLU A 32 -8.01 -5.94 -9.18
CA GLU A 32 -7.22 -5.49 -10.33
C GLU A 32 -7.79 -5.97 -11.67
N GLN A 33 -8.35 -7.18 -11.70
CA GLN A 33 -8.97 -7.76 -12.89
C GLN A 33 -10.20 -6.98 -13.35
N GLU A 34 -11.00 -6.48 -12.42
CA GLU A 34 -12.17 -5.65 -12.73
C GLU A 34 -11.77 -4.27 -13.25
N ILE A 35 -10.72 -3.68 -12.67
CA ILE A 35 -10.16 -2.41 -13.16
C ILE A 35 -9.63 -2.59 -14.59
N HIS A 36 -8.92 -3.69 -14.84
CA HIS A 36 -8.39 -4.00 -16.15
C HIS A 36 -9.52 -4.22 -17.19
N ALA A 37 -10.55 -4.99 -16.83
CA ALA A 37 -11.71 -5.20 -17.68
C ALA A 37 -12.44 -3.89 -17.99
N LEU A 38 -12.65 -3.04 -16.99
CA LEU A 38 -13.24 -1.72 -17.17
C LEU A 38 -12.42 -0.84 -18.11
N ALA A 39 -11.10 -0.81 -17.94
CA ALA A 39 -10.21 -0.03 -18.79
C ALA A 39 -10.28 -0.49 -20.25
N MET A 40 -10.38 -1.79 -20.50
CA MET A 40 -10.56 -2.35 -21.84
C MET A 40 -11.92 -1.96 -22.46
N VAL A 41 -13.01 -2.08 -21.69
CA VAL A 41 -14.36 -1.73 -22.17
C VAL A 41 -14.49 -0.24 -22.45
N MET A 42 -13.83 0.59 -21.65
CA MET A 42 -13.85 2.06 -21.83
C MET A 42 -12.79 2.57 -22.82
N GLU A 43 -12.03 1.67 -23.44
CA GLU A 43 -10.93 2.01 -24.37
C GLU A 43 -9.93 3.04 -23.78
N LEU A 44 -9.67 2.93 -22.47
CA LEU A 44 -8.71 3.80 -21.81
C LEU A 44 -7.28 3.43 -22.23
N PRO A 45 -6.41 4.41 -22.47
CA PRO A 45 -5.01 4.12 -22.75
C PRO A 45 -4.32 3.59 -21.51
N PHE A 46 -3.85 2.35 -21.52
CA PHE A 46 -3.05 1.78 -20.45
C PHE A 46 -1.96 0.85 -21.00
N PHE A 47 -0.92 0.67 -20.23
CA PHE A 47 0.21 -0.16 -20.60
C PHE A 47 -0.01 -1.61 -20.18
N HIS A 48 0.03 -2.55 -21.13
CA HIS A 48 -0.17 -3.99 -20.90
C HIS A 48 1.11 -4.74 -20.51
N GLY A 49 2.26 -4.10 -20.60
CA GLY A 49 3.54 -4.76 -20.38
C GLY A 49 3.81 -5.07 -18.90
N GLU A 50 4.43 -6.22 -18.66
CA GLU A 50 4.95 -6.54 -17.34
C GLU A 50 6.28 -5.82 -17.08
N CYS A 51 6.54 -5.48 -15.82
CA CYS A 51 7.84 -4.94 -15.43
C CYS A 51 8.93 -6.01 -15.64
N PRO A 52 10.03 -5.72 -16.33
CA PRO A 52 11.11 -6.69 -16.55
C PRO A 52 11.74 -7.20 -15.25
N HIS A 53 11.58 -6.46 -14.14
CA HIS A 53 12.05 -6.84 -12.81
C HIS A 53 10.97 -7.54 -11.96
N ALA A 54 9.84 -7.94 -12.55
CA ALA A 54 8.76 -8.63 -11.83
C ALA A 54 9.07 -10.11 -11.59
N ALA A 55 9.98 -10.71 -12.37
CA ALA A 55 10.36 -12.10 -12.22
C ALA A 55 10.96 -12.36 -10.81
N GLY A 56 10.40 -13.34 -10.08
CA GLY A 56 10.83 -13.67 -8.72
C GLY A 56 10.32 -12.73 -7.61
N ALA A 57 9.52 -11.74 -7.95
CA ALA A 57 8.94 -10.86 -6.95
C ALA A 57 7.93 -11.60 -6.05
N GLN A 58 8.12 -11.51 -4.74
CA GLN A 58 7.25 -12.11 -3.73
C GLN A 58 5.76 -11.71 -3.89
N ARG A 59 5.53 -10.51 -4.42
CA ARG A 59 4.21 -10.00 -4.73
C ARG A 59 3.46 -10.87 -5.74
N GLN A 60 4.17 -11.44 -6.72
CA GLN A 60 3.55 -12.33 -7.72
C GLN A 60 3.06 -13.64 -7.09
N THR A 61 3.85 -14.21 -6.19
CA THR A 61 3.46 -15.40 -5.44
C THR A 61 2.20 -15.14 -4.61
N SER A 62 2.16 -14.03 -3.87
CA SER A 62 0.99 -13.64 -3.07
C SER A 62 -0.26 -13.44 -3.95
N ARG A 63 -0.11 -12.82 -5.12
CA ARG A 63 -1.19 -12.63 -6.10
C ARG A 63 -1.76 -13.96 -6.55
N ASN A 64 -0.91 -14.93 -6.90
CA ASN A 64 -1.33 -16.26 -7.35
C ASN A 64 -2.06 -17.04 -6.24
N ILE A 65 -1.58 -16.96 -5.01
CA ILE A 65 -2.23 -17.59 -3.85
C ILE A 65 -3.64 -17.01 -3.63
N ILE A 66 -3.77 -15.68 -3.66
CA ILE A 66 -5.07 -15.02 -3.47
C ILE A 66 -6.00 -15.35 -4.64
N ALA A 67 -5.50 -15.42 -5.86
CA ALA A 67 -6.30 -15.80 -7.04
C ALA A 67 -6.83 -17.24 -6.93
N ALA A 68 -5.99 -18.17 -6.51
CA ALA A 68 -6.39 -19.57 -6.27
C ALA A 68 -7.42 -19.67 -5.14
N LEU A 69 -7.25 -18.92 -4.07
CA LEU A 69 -8.20 -18.87 -2.96
C LEU A 69 -9.56 -18.33 -3.42
N GLU A 70 -9.58 -17.25 -4.20
CA GLU A 70 -10.81 -16.64 -4.73
C GLU A 70 -11.56 -17.60 -5.66
N THR A 71 -10.84 -18.41 -6.45
CA THR A 71 -11.45 -19.42 -7.34
C THR A 71 -12.18 -20.50 -6.55
N ASN A 72 -11.62 -20.93 -5.43
CA ASN A 72 -12.22 -21.97 -4.58
C ASN A 72 -13.29 -21.41 -3.62
N THR A 73 -13.14 -20.17 -3.22
CA THR A 73 -14.02 -19.51 -2.24
C THR A 73 -14.30 -18.09 -2.72
N PRO A 74 -15.33 -17.87 -3.54
CA PRO A 74 -15.68 -16.54 -4.04
C PRO A 74 -15.93 -15.56 -2.89
N GLY A 75 -15.34 -14.37 -2.97
CA GLY A 75 -15.40 -13.34 -1.91
C GLY A 75 -14.26 -13.42 -0.90
N ALA A 76 -13.36 -14.38 -1.00
CA ALA A 76 -12.23 -14.54 -0.08
C ALA A 76 -11.33 -13.30 -0.03
N ARG A 77 -11.11 -12.61 -1.15
CA ARG A 77 -10.34 -11.34 -1.20
C ARG A 77 -10.95 -10.27 -0.31
N HIS A 78 -12.25 -10.08 -0.43
CA HIS A 78 -12.99 -9.09 0.38
C HIS A 78 -12.99 -9.49 1.86
N GLY A 79 -13.17 -10.78 2.15
CA GLY A 79 -13.10 -11.33 3.51
C GLY A 79 -11.75 -11.08 4.17
N LEU A 80 -10.65 -11.32 3.47
CA LEU A 80 -9.29 -11.03 3.95
C LEU A 80 -9.08 -9.53 4.21
N LEU A 81 -9.56 -8.69 3.31
CA LEU A 81 -9.44 -7.24 3.44
C LEU A 81 -10.25 -6.71 4.62
N HIS A 82 -11.49 -7.18 4.79
CA HIS A 82 -12.33 -6.87 5.95
C HIS A 82 -11.69 -7.33 7.27
N SER A 83 -11.16 -8.55 7.30
CA SER A 83 -10.48 -9.07 8.48
C SER A 83 -9.27 -8.19 8.87
N LEU A 84 -8.50 -7.76 7.88
CA LEU A 84 -7.38 -6.85 8.11
C LEU A 84 -7.85 -5.49 8.65
N GLU A 85 -8.98 -5.00 8.19
CA GLU A 85 -9.54 -3.73 8.68
C GLU A 85 -10.02 -3.84 10.12
N ASN A 86 -10.74 -4.90 10.46
CA ASN A 86 -11.18 -5.15 11.82
C ASN A 86 -9.99 -5.26 12.78
N ILE A 87 -8.95 -5.99 12.39
CA ILE A 87 -7.72 -6.09 13.19
C ILE A 87 -7.09 -4.71 13.39
N ARG A 88 -6.99 -3.91 12.35
CA ARG A 88 -6.42 -2.55 12.44
C ARG A 88 -7.24 -1.64 13.34
N GLU A 89 -8.56 -1.73 13.28
CA GLU A 89 -9.44 -0.96 14.15
C GLU A 89 -9.20 -1.31 15.63
N ILE A 90 -9.11 -2.60 15.96
CA ILE A 90 -8.77 -3.08 17.30
C ILE A 90 -7.42 -2.54 17.76
N PHE A 91 -6.39 -2.62 16.90
CA PHE A 91 -5.06 -2.08 17.20
C PHE A 91 -5.08 -0.57 17.42
N SER A 92 -5.85 0.17 16.65
CA SER A 92 -6.00 1.64 16.81
C SER A 92 -6.64 2.00 18.14
N LEU A 93 -7.64 1.24 18.57
CA LEU A 93 -8.30 1.40 19.87
C LEU A 93 -7.37 1.03 21.05
N SER A 94 -6.44 0.11 20.84
CA SER A 94 -5.48 -0.33 21.85
C SER A 94 -4.25 0.60 22.01
N GLY A 95 -4.22 1.74 21.31
CA GLY A 95 -3.08 2.68 21.35
C GLY A 95 -1.81 2.17 20.64
N GLY A 96 -1.89 1.04 19.93
CA GLY A 96 -0.75 0.36 19.31
C GLY A 96 -0.36 0.89 17.92
N GLY A 97 -0.35 2.18 17.69
CA GLY A 97 -0.12 2.72 16.36
C GLY A 97 0.85 3.89 16.23
N ASN A 98 1.54 4.28 17.30
CA ASN A 98 2.57 5.30 17.19
C ASN A 98 3.87 4.64 16.68
N SER A 99 4.05 4.64 15.37
CA SER A 99 5.39 4.52 14.81
C SER A 99 6.14 5.80 15.22
N ASP A 100 7.20 5.67 16.02
CA ASP A 100 8.12 6.76 16.36
C ASP A 100 8.76 7.28 15.08
N VAL A 101 8.09 8.24 14.45
CA VAL A 101 8.58 8.87 13.24
C VAL A 101 9.53 9.97 13.66
N LYS A 102 10.78 9.88 13.19
CA LYS A 102 11.88 10.80 13.49
C LYS A 102 12.28 11.56 12.24
N SER A 103 13.06 12.60 12.41
CA SER A 103 13.73 13.26 11.29
C SER A 103 15.09 12.62 11.05
N CYS A 104 15.42 12.37 9.78
CA CYS A 104 16.72 11.86 9.38
C CYS A 104 17.84 12.83 9.78
N SER A 105 18.88 12.35 10.44
CA SER A 105 20.03 13.15 10.86
C SER A 105 20.82 13.79 9.69
N VAL A 106 20.70 13.24 8.48
CA VAL A 106 21.43 13.70 7.30
C VAL A 106 20.65 14.67 6.43
N CYS A 107 19.36 14.40 6.14
CA CYS A 107 18.55 15.19 5.20
C CYS A 107 17.32 15.84 5.82
N GLY A 108 17.04 15.61 7.10
CA GLY A 108 15.84 16.11 7.78
C GLY A 108 14.52 15.44 7.37
N GLY A 109 14.54 14.54 6.39
CA GLY A 109 13.35 13.86 5.91
C GLY A 109 12.78 12.88 6.92
N VAL A 110 11.49 12.62 6.81
CA VAL A 110 10.75 11.74 7.72
C VAL A 110 11.23 10.29 7.61
N THR A 111 11.53 9.64 8.75
CA THR A 111 12.02 8.26 8.80
C THR A 111 11.70 7.60 10.14
N SER A 112 11.62 6.27 10.17
CA SER A 112 11.55 5.48 11.41
C SER A 112 12.94 5.10 11.98
N ARG A 113 14.02 5.49 11.28
CA ARG A 113 15.41 5.21 11.64
C ARG A 113 16.16 6.50 11.91
N GLU A 114 17.39 6.43 12.39
CA GLU A 114 18.26 7.59 12.56
C GLU A 114 18.65 8.21 11.21
N VAL A 115 18.96 7.38 10.23
CA VAL A 115 19.25 7.77 8.84
C VAL A 115 18.21 7.15 7.91
N CYS A 116 17.62 7.93 7.01
CA CYS A 116 16.63 7.44 6.06
C CYS A 116 17.25 6.53 5.01
N GLN A 117 16.44 5.64 4.44
CA GLN A 117 16.90 4.67 3.44
C GLN A 117 17.57 5.34 2.24
N SER A 118 17.09 6.49 1.79
CA SER A 118 17.68 7.22 0.67
C SER A 118 19.09 7.71 0.97
N CYS A 119 19.34 8.21 2.18
CA CYS A 119 20.68 8.65 2.59
C CYS A 119 21.63 7.45 2.75
N THR A 120 21.16 6.35 3.32
CA THR A 120 21.92 5.09 3.41
C THR A 120 22.30 4.57 2.02
N MET A 121 21.37 4.58 1.06
CA MET A 121 21.67 4.16 -0.31
C MET A 121 22.65 5.09 -1.01
N LYS A 122 22.55 6.40 -0.78
CA LYS A 122 23.52 7.37 -1.34
C LYS A 122 24.93 7.16 -0.78
N SER A 123 25.09 6.93 0.53
CA SER A 123 26.39 6.66 1.11
C SER A 123 27.00 5.37 0.54
N TRP A 124 26.18 4.32 0.44
CA TRP A 124 26.62 3.06 -0.15
C TRP A 124 27.08 3.20 -1.61
N LEU A 125 26.37 3.97 -2.44
CA LEU A 125 26.76 4.23 -3.83
C LEU A 125 28.08 5.01 -3.92
N ASN A 126 28.31 5.97 -3.02
CA ASN A 126 29.54 6.75 -2.99
C ASN A 126 30.77 5.93 -2.55
N GLU A 127 30.57 4.85 -1.80
CA GLU A 127 31.65 3.92 -1.39
C GLU A 127 32.03 2.93 -2.50
N GLN A 128 31.20 2.79 -3.55
CA GLN A 128 31.44 1.88 -4.68
C GLN A 128 32.11 2.57 -5.87
N ILE A 129 32.25 3.90 -5.86
CA ILE A 129 32.90 4.71 -6.89
C ILE A 129 34.28 5.14 -6.43
#